data_70394d6dfedd80404d2ee3cb6a7d7354
#
_entry.id   70394d6dfedd80404d2ee3cb6a7d7354
#
_cell.length_a   1.000
_cell.length_b   1.000
_cell.length_c   1.000
_cell.angle_alpha   90.00
_cell.angle_beta   90.00
_cell.angle_gamma   90.00
#
_symmetry.space_group_name_H-M   'P 1'
#
loop_
_entity.id
_entity.type
_entity.pdbx_description
1 polymer ?
#
loop_
_entity_poly.entity_id
_entity_poly.type
_entity_poly.pdbx_seq_one_letter_code
_entity_poly.pdbx_strand_id
1 'polypeptide(L)'
;YKEEGIDVCVQHPAISESSFSFMEKGRAPVVIMNLSYAFMERLAGARVVNVMQTSQENSLMLISHSPLKGEESLRNQKIAVWNHLSQKLLDRLAEHYALKQVEWIRFNSGVNVFLSGAADPCLVGSYNEYLQLSEYGMNVDSIYSIRLADYGYNLPEDGLYVTEEFYNQYPEVVRKLVKASMRGWAWTNEHREEALDMVMEEVKKGNIGTNRYHQRKMLEEVLRLQVDQQSGQRTYRLSR
;
A
#
# COMPACT_ATOMS: atom_id res chain seq x y z
N TYR A 1 11.01 11.95 15.90
CA TYR A 1 10.66 13.32 15.53
C TYR A 1 11.20 14.31 16.57
N LYS A 2 10.89 14.15 17.85
CA LYS A 2 11.37 15.06 18.91
C LYS A 2 12.89 15.23 18.96
N GLU A 3 13.65 14.17 18.72
CA GLU A 3 15.12 14.21 18.62
C GLU A 3 15.64 15.09 17.48
N GLU A 4 14.87 15.24 16.40
CA GLU A 4 15.17 16.16 15.30
C GLU A 4 14.61 17.58 15.56
N GLY A 5 14.01 17.81 16.74
CA GLY A 5 13.46 19.11 17.14
C GLY A 5 12.18 19.50 16.39
N ILE A 6 11.39 18.50 15.99
CA ILE A 6 10.05 18.70 15.44
C ILE A 6 9.02 17.92 16.26
N ASP A 7 7.86 18.54 16.45
CA ASP A 7 6.71 17.89 17.07
C ASP A 7 5.71 17.49 15.98
N VAL A 8 5.33 16.23 15.98
CA VAL A 8 4.46 15.62 14.96
C VAL A 8 3.22 15.06 15.62
N CYS A 9 2.06 15.52 15.17
CA CYS A 9 0.77 14.97 15.52
C CYS A 9 0.28 14.09 14.38
N VAL A 10 0.18 12.77 14.62
CA VAL A 10 -0.37 11.83 13.65
C VAL A 10 -1.90 11.85 13.75
N GLN A 11 -2.56 12.05 12.60
CA GLN A 11 -4.01 12.01 12.48
C GLN A 11 -4.42 10.93 11.50
N HIS A 12 -5.52 10.27 11.79
CA HIS A 12 -6.09 9.24 10.91
C HIS A 12 -7.37 9.78 10.28
N PRO A 13 -7.50 9.78 8.94
CA PRO A 13 -8.75 10.10 8.27
C PRO A 13 -9.86 9.13 8.67
N ALA A 14 -11.11 9.56 8.57
CA ALA A 14 -12.24 8.64 8.65
C ALA A 14 -12.18 7.64 7.47
N ILE A 15 -12.80 6.46 7.62
CA ILE A 15 -12.79 5.37 6.61
C ILE A 15 -13.24 5.86 5.22
N SER A 16 -14.13 6.87 5.18
CA SER A 16 -14.65 7.46 3.94
C SER A 16 -13.83 8.64 3.40
N GLU A 17 -12.73 9.02 4.07
CA GLU A 17 -11.93 10.19 3.71
C GLU A 17 -10.52 9.77 3.30
N SER A 18 -10.04 10.26 2.15
CA SER A 18 -8.68 9.99 1.70
C SER A 18 -7.65 10.87 2.41
N SER A 19 -6.40 10.41 2.49
CA SER A 19 -5.28 11.20 2.99
C SER A 19 -5.12 12.52 2.22
N PHE A 20 -5.33 12.49 0.90
CA PHE A 20 -5.26 13.68 0.07
C PHE A 20 -6.35 14.69 0.42
N SER A 21 -7.59 14.25 0.69
CA SER A 21 -8.68 15.13 1.14
C SER A 21 -8.32 15.85 2.46
N PHE A 22 -7.57 15.21 3.34
CA PHE A 22 -7.03 15.84 4.55
C PHE A 22 -6.08 17.00 4.21
N MET A 23 -5.19 16.78 3.26
CA MET A 23 -4.24 17.78 2.79
C MET A 23 -4.96 18.93 2.07
N GLU A 24 -5.87 18.63 1.16
CA GLU A 24 -6.63 19.60 0.38
C GLU A 24 -7.46 20.54 1.26
N LYS A 25 -8.04 20.01 2.33
CA LYS A 25 -8.78 20.80 3.33
C LYS A 25 -7.88 21.57 4.31
N GLY A 26 -6.55 21.55 4.13
CA GLY A 26 -5.60 22.22 5.00
C GLY A 26 -5.49 21.62 6.42
N ARG A 27 -5.96 20.38 6.63
CA ARG A 27 -5.93 19.72 7.95
C ARG A 27 -4.60 19.08 8.27
N ALA A 28 -3.83 18.68 7.25
CA ALA A 28 -2.46 18.19 7.39
C ALA A 28 -1.62 18.60 6.17
N PRO A 29 -0.47 19.27 6.36
CA PRO A 29 0.43 19.62 5.24
C PRO A 29 1.25 18.43 4.74
N VAL A 30 1.25 17.34 5.49
CA VAL A 30 2.00 16.10 5.23
C VAL A 30 1.06 14.91 5.28
N VAL A 31 1.12 14.04 4.28
CA VAL A 31 0.30 12.82 4.25
C VAL A 31 1.10 11.63 3.70
N ILE A 32 0.65 10.43 4.06
CA ILE A 32 1.05 9.20 3.39
C ILE A 32 -0.03 8.87 2.36
N MET A 33 0.39 8.60 1.14
CA MET A 33 -0.50 8.13 0.08
C MET A 33 0.24 7.28 -0.95
N ASN A 34 -0.52 6.52 -1.71
CA ASN A 34 0.00 5.67 -2.77
C ASN A 34 0.47 6.53 -3.95
N LEU A 35 1.60 6.16 -4.55
CA LEU A 35 2.22 6.90 -5.65
C LEU A 35 1.27 7.08 -6.84
N SER A 36 0.52 6.02 -7.21
CA SER A 36 -0.42 6.11 -8.33
C SER A 36 -1.52 7.12 -8.07
N TYR A 37 -2.00 7.20 -6.82
CA TYR A 37 -3.00 8.17 -6.40
C TYR A 37 -2.42 9.60 -6.42
N ALA A 38 -1.24 9.80 -5.83
CA ALA A 38 -0.55 11.09 -5.86
C ALA A 38 -0.30 11.59 -7.29
N PHE A 39 0.05 10.68 -8.20
CA PHE A 39 0.23 11.00 -9.61
C PHE A 39 -1.08 11.46 -10.27
N MET A 40 -2.19 10.77 -10.00
CA MET A 40 -3.50 11.18 -10.52
C MET A 40 -3.94 12.54 -10.00
N GLU A 41 -3.72 12.81 -8.72
CA GLU A 41 -4.04 14.12 -8.13
C GLU A 41 -3.17 15.23 -8.73
N ARG A 42 -1.88 14.95 -8.99
CA ARG A 42 -1.02 15.91 -9.71
C ARG A 42 -1.51 16.19 -11.14
N LEU A 43 -1.95 15.18 -11.87
CA LEU A 43 -2.55 15.36 -13.20
C LEU A 43 -3.85 16.18 -13.13
N ALA A 44 -4.58 16.10 -12.04
CA ALA A 44 -5.76 16.93 -11.75
C ALA A 44 -5.41 18.36 -11.32
N GLY A 45 -4.12 18.70 -11.17
CA GLY A 45 -3.64 20.03 -10.82
C GLY A 45 -3.19 20.19 -9.36
N ALA A 46 -3.23 19.14 -8.53
CA ALA A 46 -2.77 19.22 -7.16
C ALA A 46 -1.26 19.49 -7.09
N ARG A 47 -0.86 20.38 -6.19
CA ARG A 47 0.54 20.78 -5.99
C ARG A 47 1.14 20.02 -4.82
N VAL A 48 1.49 18.75 -5.06
CA VAL A 48 2.09 17.83 -4.07
C VAL A 48 3.49 17.37 -4.49
N VAL A 49 4.36 17.18 -3.51
CA VAL A 49 5.76 16.75 -3.69
C VAL A 49 5.97 15.45 -2.91
N ASN A 50 6.47 14.41 -3.57
CA ASN A 50 6.98 13.22 -2.89
C ASN A 50 8.32 13.56 -2.25
N VAL A 51 8.41 13.43 -0.92
CA VAL A 51 9.64 13.74 -0.18
C VAL A 51 10.35 12.49 0.35
N MET A 52 9.64 11.34 0.37
CA MET A 52 10.19 10.05 0.76
C MET A 52 9.32 8.94 0.17
N GLN A 53 9.90 8.03 -0.59
CA GLN A 53 9.21 6.85 -1.08
C GLN A 53 9.48 5.68 -0.14
N THR A 54 8.46 5.29 0.63
CA THR A 54 8.61 4.25 1.64
C THR A 54 8.68 2.86 1.00
N SER A 55 7.70 2.48 0.18
CA SER A 55 7.74 1.22 -0.55
C SER A 55 8.52 1.36 -1.87
N GLN A 56 9.31 0.36 -2.21
CA GLN A 56 10.08 0.28 -3.44
C GLN A 56 9.48 -0.73 -4.42
N GLU A 57 8.57 -1.56 -3.94
CA GLU A 57 7.84 -2.57 -4.69
C GLU A 57 6.35 -2.44 -4.40
N ASN A 58 5.48 -2.81 -5.35
CA ASN A 58 4.06 -2.90 -5.04
C ASN A 58 3.72 -4.21 -4.33
N SER A 59 2.62 -4.18 -3.58
CA SER A 59 2.10 -5.33 -2.84
C SER A 59 1.10 -6.16 -3.64
N LEU A 60 0.72 -5.73 -4.84
CA LEU A 60 -0.40 -6.31 -5.56
C LEU A 60 -0.14 -7.75 -5.98
N MET A 61 -1.06 -8.61 -5.59
CA MET A 61 -1.10 -10.02 -5.97
C MET A 61 -2.45 -10.35 -6.58
N LEU A 62 -2.43 -11.16 -7.62
CA LEU A 62 -3.63 -11.81 -8.11
C LEU A 62 -3.65 -13.22 -7.55
N ILE A 63 -4.74 -13.59 -6.88
CA ILE A 63 -4.94 -14.91 -6.29
C ILE A 63 -6.13 -15.61 -6.97
N SER A 64 -6.08 -16.95 -7.06
CA SER A 64 -7.14 -17.75 -7.68
C SER A 64 -7.18 -19.18 -7.11
N HIS A 65 -8.36 -19.79 -7.09
CA HIS A 65 -8.53 -21.22 -6.83
C HIS A 65 -8.12 -22.09 -8.03
N SER A 66 -8.00 -21.47 -9.21
CA SER A 66 -7.61 -22.14 -10.46
C SER A 66 -6.24 -21.70 -10.94
N PRO A 67 -5.51 -22.53 -11.72
CA PRO A 67 -4.20 -22.14 -12.22
C PRO A 67 -4.20 -20.84 -13.02
N LEU A 68 -3.35 -19.89 -12.63
CA LEU A 68 -3.09 -18.66 -13.35
C LEU A 68 -1.97 -18.88 -14.37
N LYS A 69 -2.33 -19.41 -15.56
CA LYS A 69 -1.40 -19.75 -16.64
C LYS A 69 -1.51 -18.73 -17.77
N GLY A 70 -0.73 -17.65 -17.65
CA GLY A 70 -0.68 -16.61 -18.68
C GLY A 70 -1.98 -15.80 -18.81
N GLU A 71 -2.01 -14.93 -19.80
CA GLU A 71 -3.13 -14.00 -20.05
C GLU A 71 -4.45 -14.71 -20.37
N GLU A 72 -4.39 -15.92 -20.96
CA GLU A 72 -5.59 -16.64 -21.36
C GLU A 72 -6.44 -17.09 -20.18
N SER A 73 -5.82 -17.39 -19.03
CA SER A 73 -6.54 -17.78 -17.82
C SER A 73 -7.35 -16.64 -17.19
N LEU A 74 -7.07 -15.39 -17.57
CA LEU A 74 -7.74 -14.20 -17.08
C LEU A 74 -8.82 -13.65 -18.03
N ARG A 75 -8.95 -14.23 -19.24
CA ARG A 75 -9.99 -13.82 -20.19
C ARG A 75 -11.37 -14.26 -19.73
N ASN A 76 -12.36 -13.38 -19.92
CA ASN A 76 -13.75 -13.61 -19.55
C ASN A 76 -13.97 -13.87 -18.04
N GLN A 77 -13.02 -13.44 -17.18
CA GLN A 77 -13.11 -13.65 -15.74
C GLN A 77 -13.76 -12.46 -15.05
N LYS A 78 -14.38 -12.77 -13.89
CA LYS A 78 -14.84 -11.78 -12.92
C LYS A 78 -13.74 -11.57 -11.89
N ILE A 79 -12.96 -10.51 -12.05
CA ILE A 79 -11.83 -10.22 -11.17
C ILE A 79 -12.28 -9.28 -10.06
N ALA A 80 -12.16 -9.73 -8.80
CA ALA A 80 -12.44 -8.87 -7.67
C ALA A 80 -11.31 -7.87 -7.43
N VAL A 81 -11.67 -6.60 -7.22
CA VAL A 81 -10.74 -5.50 -7.00
C VAL A 81 -11.28 -4.52 -5.96
N TRP A 82 -10.40 -3.84 -5.23
CA TRP A 82 -10.82 -2.83 -4.25
C TRP A 82 -11.61 -1.69 -4.90
N ASN A 83 -12.62 -1.22 -4.18
CA ASN A 83 -13.49 -0.14 -4.63
C ASN A 83 -12.74 1.19 -4.88
N HIS A 84 -11.68 1.44 -4.13
CA HIS A 84 -10.86 2.66 -4.25
C HIS A 84 -9.91 2.66 -5.46
N LEU A 85 -9.67 1.52 -6.11
CA LEU A 85 -8.84 1.50 -7.32
C LEU A 85 -9.52 2.25 -8.46
N SER A 86 -8.80 3.19 -9.05
CA SER A 86 -9.34 3.97 -10.16
C SER A 86 -9.59 3.11 -11.39
N GLN A 87 -10.65 3.42 -12.15
CA GLN A 87 -10.92 2.72 -13.41
C GLN A 87 -9.75 2.83 -14.38
N LYS A 88 -9.08 3.99 -14.43
CA LYS A 88 -7.90 4.19 -15.28
C LYS A 88 -6.75 3.23 -14.95
N LEU A 89 -6.55 2.92 -13.66
CA LEU A 89 -5.55 1.92 -13.25
C LEU A 89 -5.95 0.53 -13.74
N LEU A 90 -7.21 0.15 -13.58
CA LEU A 90 -7.72 -1.14 -14.03
C LEU A 90 -7.65 -1.28 -15.56
N ASP A 91 -7.96 -0.21 -16.30
CA ASP A 91 -7.83 -0.18 -17.76
C ASP A 91 -6.37 -0.38 -18.18
N ARG A 92 -5.42 0.25 -17.47
CA ARG A 92 -3.98 0.06 -17.70
C ARG A 92 -3.51 -1.36 -17.37
N LEU A 93 -4.00 -1.94 -16.29
CA LEU A 93 -3.72 -3.34 -15.97
C LEU A 93 -4.27 -4.27 -17.05
N ALA A 94 -5.50 -4.05 -17.49
CA ALA A 94 -6.12 -4.82 -18.55
C ALA A 94 -5.33 -4.71 -19.87
N GLU A 95 -4.90 -3.49 -20.22
CA GLU A 95 -4.09 -3.24 -21.41
C GLU A 95 -2.72 -3.92 -21.33
N HIS A 96 -2.01 -3.77 -20.18
CA HIS A 96 -0.67 -4.34 -19.96
C HIS A 96 -0.66 -5.88 -20.04
N TYR A 97 -1.68 -6.52 -19.46
CA TYR A 97 -1.81 -7.98 -19.46
C TYR A 97 -2.69 -8.51 -20.61
N ALA A 98 -3.01 -7.67 -21.60
CA ALA A 98 -3.89 -8.00 -22.74
C ALA A 98 -5.22 -8.67 -22.31
N LEU A 99 -5.75 -8.28 -21.15
CA LEU A 99 -6.98 -8.85 -20.59
C LEU A 99 -8.18 -8.42 -21.43
N LYS A 100 -8.85 -9.38 -22.06
CA LYS A 100 -10.04 -9.12 -22.86
C LYS A 100 -11.29 -9.58 -22.11
N GLN A 101 -12.33 -8.73 -22.12
CA GLN A 101 -13.66 -9.07 -21.57
C GLN A 101 -13.64 -9.40 -20.07
N VAL A 102 -12.82 -8.65 -19.29
CA VAL A 102 -12.80 -8.75 -17.83
C VAL A 102 -13.94 -7.94 -17.23
N GLU A 103 -14.68 -8.56 -16.31
CA GLU A 103 -15.65 -7.87 -15.46
C GLU A 103 -14.99 -7.57 -14.10
N TRP A 104 -14.88 -6.27 -13.74
CA TRP A 104 -14.32 -5.86 -12.46
C TRP A 104 -15.38 -5.87 -11.36
N ILE A 105 -15.28 -6.79 -10.41
CA ILE A 105 -16.15 -6.87 -9.23
C ILE A 105 -15.55 -6.06 -8.10
N ARG A 106 -16.21 -4.97 -7.72
CA ARG A 106 -15.73 -4.04 -6.71
C ARG A 106 -16.07 -4.51 -5.29
N PHE A 107 -15.08 -4.50 -4.37
CA PHE A 107 -15.29 -4.78 -2.95
C PHE A 107 -14.57 -3.73 -2.07
N ASN A 108 -14.94 -3.63 -0.79
CA ASN A 108 -14.43 -2.59 0.10
C ASN A 108 -13.21 -3.05 0.90
N SER A 109 -13.27 -4.25 1.48
CA SER A 109 -12.19 -4.75 2.34
C SER A 109 -12.30 -6.26 2.57
N GLY A 110 -11.18 -6.85 3.01
CA GLY A 110 -11.11 -8.26 3.38
C GLY A 110 -11.12 -9.22 2.18
N VAL A 111 -11.15 -10.51 2.47
CA VAL A 111 -11.06 -11.59 1.46
C VAL A 111 -12.35 -12.38 1.28
N ASN A 112 -13.47 -11.94 1.89
CA ASN A 112 -14.73 -12.69 1.90
C ASN A 112 -15.27 -12.95 0.49
N VAL A 113 -15.10 -12.01 -0.45
CA VAL A 113 -15.50 -12.17 -1.84
C VAL A 113 -14.80 -13.34 -2.52
N PHE A 114 -13.51 -13.54 -2.18
CA PHE A 114 -12.71 -14.67 -2.66
C PHE A 114 -13.08 -15.96 -1.92
N LEU A 115 -13.12 -15.93 -0.58
CA LEU A 115 -13.46 -17.10 0.25
C LEU A 115 -14.81 -17.71 -0.09
N SER A 116 -15.80 -16.88 -0.44
CA SER A 116 -17.14 -17.32 -0.83
C SER A 116 -17.23 -17.82 -2.29
N GLY A 117 -16.17 -17.65 -3.08
CA GLY A 117 -16.21 -17.94 -4.52
C GLY A 117 -17.07 -16.96 -5.33
N ALA A 118 -17.44 -15.81 -4.76
CA ALA A 118 -18.28 -14.82 -5.45
C ALA A 118 -17.52 -14.14 -6.61
N ALA A 119 -16.20 -14.07 -6.53
CA ALA A 119 -15.32 -13.70 -7.64
C ALA A 119 -13.97 -14.41 -7.52
N ASP A 120 -13.47 -14.88 -8.65
CA ASP A 120 -12.19 -15.56 -8.82
C ASP A 120 -11.71 -15.29 -10.25
N PRO A 121 -10.53 -14.66 -10.46
CA PRO A 121 -9.51 -14.25 -9.47
C PRO A 121 -9.86 -13.02 -8.60
N CYS A 122 -9.01 -12.78 -7.58
CA CYS A 122 -9.11 -11.63 -6.70
C CYS A 122 -7.77 -10.88 -6.62
N LEU A 123 -7.80 -9.55 -6.77
CA LEU A 123 -6.64 -8.70 -6.55
C LEU A 123 -6.54 -8.32 -5.07
N VAL A 124 -5.41 -8.62 -4.45
CA VAL A 124 -5.16 -8.46 -3.01
C VAL A 124 -3.81 -7.83 -2.74
N GLY A 125 -3.63 -7.29 -1.54
CA GLY A 125 -2.33 -6.85 -1.03
C GLY A 125 -1.59 -7.99 -0.32
N SER A 126 -0.31 -8.16 -0.62
CA SER A 126 0.53 -9.20 -0.02
C SER A 126 0.69 -9.04 1.49
N TYR A 127 0.64 -7.82 1.98
CA TYR A 127 0.83 -7.51 3.40
C TYR A 127 -0.46 -7.55 4.24
N ASN A 128 -1.64 -7.68 3.64
CA ASN A 128 -2.91 -7.67 4.36
C ASN A 128 -3.82 -8.82 3.92
N GLU A 129 -4.58 -8.68 2.84
CA GLU A 129 -5.62 -9.64 2.44
C GLU A 129 -5.04 -11.03 2.17
N TYR A 130 -3.88 -11.13 1.54
CA TYR A 130 -3.23 -12.42 1.31
C TYR A 130 -2.92 -13.15 2.63
N LEU A 131 -2.48 -12.41 3.65
CA LEU A 131 -2.19 -12.98 4.97
C LEU A 131 -3.45 -13.47 5.68
N GLN A 132 -4.59 -12.78 5.49
CA GLN A 132 -5.87 -13.17 6.07
C GLN A 132 -6.34 -14.54 5.61
N LEU A 133 -5.95 -14.99 4.41
CA LEU A 133 -6.36 -16.31 3.91
C LEU A 133 -6.00 -17.44 4.87
N SER A 134 -4.76 -17.44 5.38
CA SER A 134 -4.32 -18.44 6.36
C SER A 134 -5.03 -18.30 7.70
N GLU A 135 -5.39 -17.10 8.11
CA GLU A 135 -6.11 -16.83 9.36
C GLU A 135 -7.56 -17.34 9.29
N TYR A 136 -8.15 -17.36 8.09
CA TYR A 136 -9.46 -17.96 7.83
C TYR A 136 -9.39 -19.49 7.56
N GLY A 137 -8.21 -20.10 7.78
CA GLY A 137 -8.03 -21.54 7.68
C GLY A 137 -7.80 -22.07 6.27
N MET A 138 -7.56 -21.21 5.28
CA MET A 138 -7.20 -21.66 3.95
C MET A 138 -5.75 -22.17 3.92
N ASN A 139 -5.54 -23.27 3.20
CA ASN A 139 -4.19 -23.69 2.86
C ASN A 139 -3.68 -22.82 1.69
N VAL A 140 -2.81 -21.85 2.00
CA VAL A 140 -2.27 -20.90 1.01
C VAL A 140 -1.44 -21.60 -0.08
N ASP A 141 -0.89 -22.80 0.19
CA ASP A 141 -0.16 -23.58 -0.81
C ASP A 141 -1.09 -24.18 -1.89
N SER A 142 -2.40 -24.23 -1.61
CA SER A 142 -3.41 -24.65 -2.59
C SER A 142 -3.97 -23.50 -3.43
N ILE A 143 -3.54 -22.26 -3.19
CA ILE A 143 -3.98 -21.07 -3.90
C ILE A 143 -2.93 -20.70 -4.93
N TYR A 144 -3.36 -20.52 -6.16
CA TYR A 144 -2.50 -19.96 -7.20
C TYR A 144 -2.38 -18.46 -7.00
N SER A 145 -1.15 -17.97 -6.98
CA SER A 145 -0.89 -16.55 -6.79
C SER A 145 0.23 -16.07 -7.70
N ILE A 146 0.09 -14.85 -8.20
CA ILE A 146 1.12 -14.13 -8.92
C ILE A 146 1.29 -12.74 -8.31
N ARG A 147 2.54 -12.31 -8.10
CA ARG A 147 2.85 -10.91 -7.76
C ARG A 147 2.91 -10.11 -9.06
N LEU A 148 2.19 -9.01 -9.12
CA LEU A 148 2.17 -8.21 -10.35
C LEU A 148 3.54 -7.57 -10.64
N ALA A 149 4.35 -7.34 -9.62
CA ALA A 149 5.73 -6.86 -9.76
C ALA A 149 6.60 -7.81 -10.61
N ASP A 150 6.44 -9.13 -10.45
CA ASP A 150 7.20 -10.14 -11.19
C ASP A 150 6.84 -10.17 -12.70
N TYR A 151 5.70 -9.59 -13.05
CA TYR A 151 5.20 -9.50 -14.43
C TYR A 151 5.32 -8.10 -15.03
N GLY A 152 6.22 -7.27 -14.49
CA GLY A 152 6.53 -5.95 -15.02
C GLY A 152 5.63 -4.81 -14.53
N TYR A 153 4.64 -5.10 -13.67
CA TYR A 153 3.85 -4.07 -13.01
C TYR A 153 4.38 -3.84 -11.59
N ASN A 154 5.48 -3.12 -11.50
CA ASN A 154 6.09 -2.74 -10.21
C ASN A 154 6.06 -1.22 -10.00
N LEU A 155 4.87 -0.67 -9.79
CA LEU A 155 4.71 0.72 -9.39
C LEU A 155 4.78 0.80 -7.86
N PRO A 156 5.80 1.45 -7.28
CA PRO A 156 5.90 1.64 -5.83
C PRO A 156 4.61 2.24 -5.25
N GLU A 157 4.24 1.83 -4.03
CA GLU A 157 2.99 2.25 -3.41
C GLU A 157 3.19 3.45 -2.50
N ASP A 158 3.35 3.22 -1.20
CA ASP A 158 3.29 4.27 -0.21
C ASP A 158 4.52 5.18 -0.19
N GLY A 159 4.25 6.47 -0.13
CA GLY A 159 5.23 7.52 0.04
C GLY A 159 4.73 8.63 0.97
N LEU A 160 5.67 9.43 1.43
CA LEU A 160 5.40 10.64 2.21
C LEU A 160 5.34 11.84 1.26
N TYR A 161 4.23 12.55 1.33
CA TYR A 161 3.94 13.69 0.45
C TYR A 161 3.69 14.93 1.27
N VAL A 162 4.11 16.07 0.74
CA VAL A 162 3.85 17.39 1.30
C VAL A 162 3.21 18.29 0.24
N THR A 163 2.51 19.35 0.67
CA THR A 163 2.13 20.41 -0.27
C THR A 163 3.37 21.13 -0.79
N GLU A 164 3.34 21.58 -2.03
CA GLU A 164 4.46 22.35 -2.61
C GLU A 164 4.69 23.66 -1.83
N GLU A 165 3.61 24.27 -1.32
CA GLU A 165 3.69 25.43 -0.45
C GLU A 165 4.47 25.12 0.84
N PHE A 166 4.10 24.05 1.56
CA PHE A 166 4.81 23.63 2.78
C PHE A 166 6.29 23.29 2.51
N TYR A 167 6.55 22.60 1.38
CA TYR A 167 7.91 22.28 0.96
C TYR A 167 8.77 23.54 0.78
N ASN A 168 8.24 24.56 0.12
CA ASN A 168 8.94 25.80 -0.15
C ASN A 168 9.09 26.68 1.09
N GLN A 169 8.07 26.73 1.94
CA GLN A 169 8.07 27.57 3.13
C GLN A 169 8.89 27.00 4.28
N TYR A 170 8.90 25.67 4.42
CA TYR A 170 9.53 24.98 5.56
C TYR A 170 10.49 23.85 5.14
N PRO A 171 11.47 24.09 4.26
CA PRO A 171 12.34 23.03 3.72
C PRO A 171 13.13 22.30 4.81
N GLU A 172 13.55 23.00 5.88
CA GLU A 172 14.26 22.40 7.00
C GLU A 172 13.36 21.48 7.84
N VAL A 173 12.09 21.82 8.00
CA VAL A 173 11.13 20.93 8.69
C VAL A 173 10.92 19.68 7.88
N VAL A 174 10.75 19.80 6.56
CA VAL A 174 10.62 18.65 5.65
C VAL A 174 11.86 17.75 5.71
N ARG A 175 13.06 18.32 5.68
CA ARG A 175 14.32 17.57 5.79
C ARG A 175 14.40 16.78 7.11
N LYS A 176 14.04 17.42 8.23
CA LYS A 176 14.02 16.79 9.57
C LYS A 176 12.97 15.68 9.63
N LEU A 177 11.79 15.91 9.06
CA LEU A 177 10.71 14.94 9.00
C LEU A 177 11.15 13.68 8.25
N VAL A 178 11.71 13.83 7.05
CA VAL A 178 12.22 12.71 6.25
C VAL A 178 13.33 11.96 6.99
N LYS A 179 14.31 12.68 7.56
CA LYS A 179 15.39 12.06 8.34
C LYS A 179 14.86 11.24 9.52
N ALA A 180 13.92 11.81 10.28
CA ALA A 180 13.31 11.13 11.42
C ALA A 180 12.52 9.89 10.98
N SER A 181 11.78 9.99 9.88
CA SER A 181 11.03 8.87 9.33
C SER A 181 11.95 7.72 8.87
N MET A 182 13.03 8.03 8.17
CA MET A 182 14.04 7.03 7.77
C MET A 182 14.66 6.34 8.99
N ARG A 183 15.03 7.11 10.02
CA ARG A 183 15.55 6.56 11.29
C ARG A 183 14.51 5.69 11.99
N GLY A 184 13.25 6.10 11.99
CA GLY A 184 12.14 5.32 12.54
C GLY A 184 12.01 3.95 11.85
N TRP A 185 12.07 3.91 10.53
CA TRP A 185 12.03 2.65 9.78
C TRP A 185 13.28 1.78 10.00
N ALA A 186 14.47 2.37 10.09
CA ALA A 186 15.69 1.64 10.43
C ALA A 186 15.57 0.99 11.82
N TRP A 187 15.13 1.78 12.82
CA TRP A 187 14.88 1.29 14.17
C TRP A 187 13.82 0.16 14.20
N THR A 188 12.72 0.33 13.49
CA THR A 188 11.67 -0.68 13.37
C THR A 188 12.20 -2.00 12.81
N ASN A 189 13.10 -1.95 11.83
CA ASN A 189 13.71 -3.16 11.27
C ASN A 189 14.60 -3.91 12.28
N GLU A 190 15.25 -3.21 13.19
CA GLU A 190 16.14 -3.75 14.23
C GLU A 190 15.37 -4.16 15.48
N HIS A 191 14.24 -3.48 15.79
CA HIS A 191 13.46 -3.64 17.03
C HIS A 191 12.01 -4.00 16.72
N ARG A 192 11.81 -5.11 15.99
CA ARG A 192 10.49 -5.49 15.43
C ARG A 192 9.41 -5.74 16.47
N GLU A 193 9.78 -6.36 17.61
CA GLU A 193 8.81 -6.65 18.67
C GLU A 193 8.37 -5.39 19.39
N GLU A 194 9.29 -4.47 19.68
CA GLU A 194 8.97 -3.19 20.30
C GLU A 194 8.15 -2.31 19.36
N ALA A 195 8.46 -2.31 18.05
CA ALA A 195 7.65 -1.62 17.06
C ALA A 195 6.25 -2.22 16.96
N LEU A 196 6.14 -3.56 17.05
CA LEU A 196 4.86 -4.25 17.06
C LEU A 196 4.04 -3.92 18.32
N ASP A 197 4.69 -3.79 19.49
CA ASP A 197 4.01 -3.36 20.72
C ASP A 197 3.39 -1.96 20.54
N MET A 198 4.14 -1.02 19.95
CA MET A 198 3.62 0.32 19.64
C MET A 198 2.41 0.26 18.70
N VAL A 199 2.48 -0.55 17.64
CA VAL A 199 1.36 -0.74 16.70
C VAL A 199 0.14 -1.31 17.43
N MET A 200 0.33 -2.32 18.31
CA MET A 200 -0.78 -2.93 19.03
C MET A 200 -1.41 -1.97 20.06
N GLU A 201 -0.66 -1.01 20.60
CA GLU A 201 -1.23 0.07 21.41
C GLU A 201 -2.16 0.98 20.58
N GLU A 202 -1.75 1.36 19.37
CA GLU A 202 -2.57 2.17 18.47
C GLU A 202 -3.81 1.39 17.98
N VAL A 203 -3.66 0.11 17.66
CA VAL A 203 -4.76 -0.81 17.34
C VAL A 203 -5.80 -0.82 18.46
N LYS A 204 -5.36 -0.94 19.72
CA LYS A 204 -6.25 -0.90 20.89
C LYS A 204 -6.95 0.44 21.04
N LYS A 205 -6.22 1.55 20.89
CA LYS A 205 -6.79 2.91 20.97
C LYS A 205 -7.83 3.16 19.88
N GLY A 206 -7.55 2.68 18.66
CA GLY A 206 -8.43 2.81 17.50
C GLY A 206 -9.57 1.78 17.46
N ASN A 207 -9.62 0.82 18.40
CA ASN A 207 -10.56 -0.30 18.39
C ASN A 207 -10.57 -1.04 17.03
N ILE A 208 -9.39 -1.29 16.46
CA ILE A 208 -9.24 -1.94 15.15
C ILE A 208 -9.31 -3.46 15.30
N GLY A 209 -10.14 -4.11 14.48
CA GLY A 209 -10.32 -5.57 14.44
C GLY A 209 -9.14 -6.28 13.78
N THR A 210 -8.06 -6.46 14.53
CA THR A 210 -6.88 -7.21 14.09
C THR A 210 -6.23 -7.92 15.30
N ASN A 211 -5.18 -8.69 15.05
CA ASN A 211 -4.45 -9.40 16.10
C ASN A 211 -2.94 -9.26 15.92
N ARG A 212 -2.16 -9.58 16.99
CA ARG A 212 -0.70 -9.43 17.00
C ARG A 212 0.00 -10.30 15.94
N TYR A 213 -0.53 -11.50 15.66
CA TYR A 213 0.06 -12.39 14.66
C TYR A 213 -0.04 -11.77 13.26
N HIS A 214 -1.23 -11.29 12.91
CA HIS A 214 -1.45 -10.58 11.63
C HIS A 214 -0.55 -9.36 11.50
N GLN A 215 -0.51 -8.49 12.53
CA GLN A 215 0.32 -7.28 12.51
C GLN A 215 1.83 -7.59 12.40
N ARG A 216 2.30 -8.69 12.99
CA ARG A 216 3.68 -9.15 12.83
C ARG A 216 3.96 -9.54 11.37
N LYS A 217 3.07 -10.32 10.76
CA LYS A 217 3.20 -10.72 9.35
C LYS A 217 3.12 -9.53 8.40
N MET A 218 2.21 -8.60 8.68
CA MET A 218 2.15 -7.32 7.96
C MET A 218 3.48 -6.57 8.04
N LEU A 219 4.05 -6.42 9.24
CA LEU A 219 5.32 -5.72 9.43
C LEU A 219 6.46 -6.38 8.65
N GLU A 220 6.56 -7.72 8.69
CA GLU A 220 7.56 -8.48 7.93
C GLU A 220 7.47 -8.18 6.43
N GLU A 221 6.27 -8.22 5.87
CA GLU A 221 6.05 -7.98 4.44
C GLU A 221 6.24 -6.51 4.07
N VAL A 222 5.76 -5.56 4.88
CA VAL A 222 5.98 -4.13 4.66
C VAL A 222 7.48 -3.80 4.65
N LEU A 223 8.27 -4.38 5.58
CA LEU A 223 9.73 -4.20 5.60
C LEU A 223 10.41 -4.82 4.37
N ARG A 224 9.87 -5.90 3.81
CA ARG A 224 10.33 -6.50 2.56
C ARG A 224 10.06 -5.55 1.37
N LEU A 225 8.85 -5.02 1.27
CA LEU A 225 8.45 -4.10 0.20
C LEU A 225 9.24 -2.77 0.18
N GLN A 226 9.91 -2.41 1.27
CA GLN A 226 10.78 -1.24 1.34
C GLN A 226 12.16 -1.44 0.70
N VAL A 227 12.51 -2.68 0.37
CA VAL A 227 13.81 -3.01 -0.23
C VAL A 227 13.71 -2.92 -1.75
N ASP A 228 14.55 -2.10 -2.35
CA ASP A 228 14.73 -2.05 -3.79
C ASP A 228 15.39 -3.34 -4.27
N GLN A 229 14.73 -4.06 -5.17
CA GLN A 229 15.17 -5.39 -5.61
C GLN A 229 16.48 -5.37 -6.42
N GLN A 230 16.80 -4.25 -7.06
CA GLN A 230 18.02 -4.13 -7.86
C GLN A 230 19.25 -3.86 -6.98
N SER A 231 19.10 -2.95 -6.00
CA SER A 231 20.20 -2.58 -5.11
C SER A 231 20.29 -3.39 -3.81
N GLY A 232 19.21 -4.09 -3.43
CA GLY A 232 19.09 -4.75 -2.13
C GLY A 232 19.02 -3.79 -0.95
N GLN A 233 18.74 -2.50 -1.18
CA GLN A 233 18.78 -1.46 -0.16
C GLN A 233 17.42 -0.76 0.00
N ARG A 234 17.21 -0.17 1.17
CA ARG A 234 16.11 0.78 1.43
C ARG A 234 16.55 2.17 1.02
N THR A 235 16.28 2.54 -0.23
CA THR A 235 16.73 3.83 -0.78
C THR A 235 15.87 5.00 -0.35
N TYR A 236 14.61 4.77 -0.01
CA TYR A 236 13.57 5.77 0.27
C TYR A 236 13.41 6.83 -0.83
N ARG A 237 13.80 6.51 -2.05
CA ARG A 237 13.73 7.39 -3.23
C ARG A 237 12.92 6.72 -4.33
N LEU A 238 12.27 7.52 -5.14
CA LEU A 238 11.75 7.03 -6.42
C LEU A 238 12.94 6.69 -7.32
N SER A 239 12.97 5.48 -7.86
CA SER A 239 13.89 5.12 -8.94
C SER A 239 13.59 5.95 -10.19
N ARG A 240 14.63 6.32 -10.93
CA ARG A 240 14.50 7.03 -12.21
C ARG A 240 14.13 6.08 -13.32
#